data_58cad3ab9115899a74a1864324a0568f
#
_entry.id   58cad3ab9115899a74a1864324a0568f
#
_cell.length_a   1.000
_cell.length_b   1.000
_cell.length_c   1.000
_cell.angle_alpha   90.00
_cell.angle_beta   90.00
_cell.angle_gamma   90.00
#
_symmetry.space_group_name_H-M   'P 1'
#
loop_
_entity.id
_entity.type
_entity.pdbx_description
1 polymer ?
#
loop_
_entity_poly.entity_id
_entity_poly.type
_entity_poly.pdbx_seq_one_letter_code
_entity_poly.pdbx_strand_id
1 'polypeptide(L)' 'TEPWADYVEVPEEVELAVRKKNGVTYLFLLNYMFHEEIITLKKECVDLFTGEKKEGNVTLKPFEVLVVRMD' A
#
# COMPACT_ATOMS: atom_id res chain seq x y z
N THR A 1 -10.09 -1.65 -16.09
CA THR A 1 -9.00 -2.25 -15.30
C THR A 1 -8.26 -1.17 -14.53
N GLU A 2 -8.10 -1.38 -13.25
CA GLU A 2 -7.40 -0.42 -12.40
C GLU A 2 -5.90 -0.58 -12.56
N PRO A 3 -5.16 0.48 -12.93
CA PRO A 3 -3.72 0.37 -13.17
C PRO A 3 -2.94 -0.12 -11.95
N TRP A 4 -3.39 0.24 -10.76
CA TRP A 4 -2.71 -0.15 -9.53
C TRP A 4 -2.90 -1.64 -9.18
N ALA A 5 -3.84 -2.33 -9.82
CA ALA A 5 -4.07 -3.75 -9.58
C ALA A 5 -2.85 -4.60 -9.94
N ASP A 6 -1.97 -4.09 -10.80
CA ASP A 6 -0.73 -4.78 -11.16
C ASP A 6 0.36 -4.64 -10.09
N TYR A 7 0.15 -3.75 -9.13
CA TYR A 7 1.16 -3.40 -8.14
C TYR A 7 0.80 -3.85 -6.73
N VAL A 8 -0.49 -3.85 -6.41
CA VAL A 8 -0.92 -4.12 -5.04
C VAL A 8 -2.27 -4.82 -5.06
N GLU A 9 -2.47 -5.71 -4.10
CA GLU A 9 -3.74 -6.39 -3.88
C GLU A 9 -4.21 -6.05 -2.47
N VAL A 10 -5.41 -5.49 -2.37
CA VAL A 10 -5.98 -5.05 -1.09
C VAL A 10 -7.37 -5.63 -0.90
N PRO A 11 -7.73 -5.99 0.35
CA PRO A 11 -9.11 -6.39 0.64
C PRO A 11 -10.04 -5.18 0.58
N GLU A 12 -11.34 -5.44 0.51
CA GLU A 12 -12.35 -4.38 0.41
C GLU A 12 -12.31 -3.42 1.60
N GLU A 13 -11.89 -3.93 2.75
CA GLU A 13 -11.87 -3.17 4.01
C GLU A 13 -10.68 -2.23 4.13
N VAL A 14 -9.77 -2.26 3.17
CA VAL A 14 -8.61 -1.37 3.16
C VAL A 14 -8.80 -0.34 2.06
N GLU A 15 -8.70 0.93 2.41
CA GLU A 15 -8.82 2.01 1.44
C GLU A 15 -7.48 2.24 0.77
N LEU A 16 -7.51 2.37 -0.55
CA LEU A 16 -6.32 2.62 -1.36
C LEU A 16 -6.49 3.90 -2.15
N ALA A 17 -5.51 4.78 -2.05
CA ALA A 17 -5.42 5.95 -2.92
C ALA A 17 -4.08 5.89 -3.65
N VAL A 18 -4.09 6.28 -4.93
CA VAL A 18 -2.90 6.27 -5.77
C VAL A 18 -2.62 7.68 -6.23
N ARG A 19 -1.37 8.10 -6.10
CA ARG A 19 -0.91 9.40 -6.59
C ARG A 19 0.35 9.21 -7.39
N LYS A 20 0.47 9.97 -8.48
CA LYS A 20 1.67 9.97 -9.32
C LYS A 20 2.26 11.36 -9.36
N LYS A 21 3.58 11.44 -9.19
CA LYS A 21 4.28 12.70 -9.26
C LYS A 21 5.69 12.46 -9.81
N ASN A 22 6.04 13.17 -10.87
CA ASN A 22 7.37 13.09 -11.50
C ASN A 22 7.77 11.64 -11.86
N GLY A 23 6.80 10.85 -12.34
CA GLY A 23 7.06 9.47 -12.74
C GLY A 23 7.10 8.47 -11.60
N VAL A 24 6.91 8.95 -10.37
CA VAL A 24 6.91 8.09 -9.18
C VAL A 24 5.48 7.85 -8.73
N THR A 25 5.15 6.60 -8.42
CA THR A 25 3.82 6.23 -7.95
C THR A 25 3.84 6.08 -6.44
N TYR A 26 2.92 6.77 -5.79
CA TYR A 26 2.73 6.68 -4.33
C TYR A 26 1.42 5.98 -4.03
N LEU A 27 1.47 5.02 -3.14
CA LEU A 27 0.29 4.28 -2.69
C LEU A 27 0.01 4.62 -1.24
N PHE A 28 -1.21 5.05 -0.96
CA PHE A 28 -1.69 5.38 0.38
C PHE A 28 -2.70 4.32 0.77
N LEU A 29 -2.38 3.55 1.80
CA LEU A 29 -3.23 2.44 2.25
C LEU A 29 -3.68 2.70 3.67
N LEU A 30 -4.99 2.60 3.90
CA LEU A 30 -5.58 2.84 5.20
C LEU A 30 -6.45 1.67 5.61
N ASN A 31 -6.12 1.05 6.73
CA ASN A 31 -6.99 0.07 7.36
C ASN A 31 -7.87 0.80 8.37
N TYR A 32 -9.15 0.98 8.01
CA TYR A 32 -10.10 1.68 8.88
C TYR A 32 -10.97 0.73 9.70
N MET A 33 -10.56 -0.54 9.77
CA MET A 33 -11.28 -1.56 10.53
C MET A 33 -10.69 -1.73 11.92
N PHE A 34 -11.42 -2.42 12.79
CA PHE A 34 -10.99 -2.70 14.15
C PHE A 34 -10.13 -3.94 14.29
N HIS A 35 -9.79 -4.58 13.17
CA HIS A 35 -8.95 -5.77 13.15
C HIS A 35 -7.86 -5.61 12.11
N GLU A 36 -6.86 -6.48 12.16
CA GLU A 36 -5.77 -6.43 11.21
C GLU A 36 -6.23 -6.87 9.82
N GLU A 37 -5.64 -6.24 8.80
CA GLU A 37 -5.87 -6.61 7.42
C GLU A 37 -4.54 -6.84 6.74
N ILE A 38 -4.53 -7.74 5.75
CA ILE A 38 -3.30 -8.06 5.02
C ILE A 38 -3.44 -7.56 3.60
N ILE A 39 -2.44 -6.81 3.16
CA ILE A 39 -2.32 -6.38 1.77
C ILE A 39 -1.13 -7.11 1.14
N THR A 40 -1.11 -7.18 -0.17
CA THR A 40 -0.01 -7.81 -0.91
C THR A 40 0.59 -6.79 -1.87
N LEU A 41 1.87 -6.49 -1.67
CA LEU A 41 2.63 -5.65 -2.59
C LEU A 41 3.27 -6.56 -3.64
N LYS A 42 2.82 -6.43 -4.88
CA LYS A 42 3.27 -7.29 -5.97
C LYS A 42 4.64 -6.89 -6.50
N LYS A 43 5.09 -5.69 -6.15
CA LYS A 43 6.40 -5.17 -6.53
C LYS A 43 7.07 -4.56 -5.31
N GLU A 44 8.39 -4.44 -5.37
CA GLU A 44 9.13 -3.83 -4.29
C GLU A 44 8.77 -2.36 -4.15
N CYS A 45 8.44 -1.96 -2.94
CA CYS A 45 8.06 -0.59 -2.61
C CYS A 45 8.91 -0.10 -1.44
N VAL A 46 9.02 1.22 -1.30
CA VAL A 46 9.73 1.83 -0.18
C VAL A 46 8.71 2.47 0.75
N ASP A 47 8.76 2.06 2.02
CA ASP A 47 7.93 2.66 3.06
C ASP A 47 8.47 4.07 3.36
N LEU A 48 7.62 5.09 3.15
CA LEU A 48 8.06 6.48 3.31
C LEU A 48 8.27 6.88 4.76
N PHE A 49 7.70 6.14 5.71
CA PHE A 49 7.88 6.45 7.13
C PHE A 49 9.18 5.89 7.69
N THR A 50 9.62 4.73 7.20
CA THR A 50 10.80 4.04 7.74
C THR A 50 11.96 3.98 6.77
N GLY A 51 11.70 4.17 5.47
CA GLY A 51 12.70 4.00 4.43
C GLY A 51 13.00 2.56 4.09
N GLU A 52 12.28 1.62 4.68
CA GLU A 52 12.48 0.20 4.41
C GLU A 52 11.83 -0.23 3.11
N LYS A 53 12.46 -1.19 2.44
CA LYS A 53 11.86 -1.82 1.26
C LYS A 53 10.87 -2.88 1.72
N LYS A 54 9.72 -2.92 1.06
CA LYS A 54 8.67 -3.90 1.37
C LYS A 54 8.16 -4.53 0.09
N GLU A 55 7.87 -5.82 0.18
CA GLU A 55 7.30 -6.59 -0.91
C GLU A 55 6.56 -7.78 -0.33
N GLY A 56 5.52 -8.25 -1.03
CA GLY A 56 4.73 -9.38 -0.56
C GLY A 56 3.67 -8.97 0.44
N ASN A 57 3.33 -9.89 1.34
CA ASN A 57 2.26 -9.66 2.30
C ASN A 57 2.70 -8.70 3.40
N VAL A 58 1.88 -7.70 3.65
CA VAL A 58 2.12 -6.71 4.72
C VAL A 58 0.86 -6.63 5.56
N THR A 59 1.02 -6.75 6.87
CA THR A 59 -0.09 -6.66 7.80
C THR A 59 -0.28 -5.21 8.24
N LEU A 60 -1.49 -4.71 8.08
CA LEU A 60 -1.87 -3.38 8.57
C LEU A 60 -2.65 -3.56 9.86
N LYS A 61 -2.19 -2.93 10.92
CA LYS A 61 -2.89 -2.92 12.20
C LYS A 61 -4.17 -2.09 12.09
N PRO A 62 -5.12 -2.24 13.04
CA PRO A 62 -6.32 -1.41 13.02
C PRO A 62 -5.97 0.06 12.94
N PHE A 63 -6.63 0.76 12.01
CA PHE A 63 -6.45 2.19 11.76
C PHE A 63 -5.03 2.60 11.36
N GLU A 64 -4.23 1.65 10.93
CA GLU A 64 -2.86 1.96 10.46
C GLU A 64 -2.89 2.53 9.05
N VAL A 65 -2.04 3.53 8.82
CA VAL A 65 -1.82 4.11 7.51
C VAL A 65 -0.46 3.68 7.01
N LEU A 66 -0.40 3.21 5.77
CA LEU A 66 0.87 2.86 5.13
C LEU A 66 1.00 3.69 3.86
N VAL A 67 2.14 4.35 3.70
CA VAL A 67 2.44 5.10 2.48
C VAL A 67 3.71 4.51 1.89
N VAL A 68 3.62 4.04 0.66
CA VAL A 68 4.76 3.45 -0.02
C VAL A 68 4.96 4.10 -1.39
N ARG A 69 6.19 4.06 -1.84
CA ARG A 69 6.60 4.61 -3.12
C ARG A 69 7.09 3.48 -4.02
N MET A 70 6.66 3.52 -5.28
CA MET A 70 7.18 2.63 -6.31
C MET A 70 7.87 3.48 -7.37
N ASP A 71 9.06 3.12 -7.67
CA ASP A 71 9.83 3.80 -8.74
C ASP A 71 9.57 3.19 -10.10
#